data_fb70bea73d134fca957f91e5feb0fb1d
#
_entry.id   fb70bea73d134fca957f91e5feb0fb1d
#
_cell.length_a   1.000
_cell.length_b   1.000
_cell.length_c   1.000
_cell.angle_alpha   90.00
_cell.angle_beta   90.00
_cell.angle_gamma   90.00
#
_symmetry.space_group_name_H-M   'P 1'
#
loop_
_entity.id
_entity.type
_entity.pdbx_description
1 polymer ?
#
loop_
_entity_poly.entity_id
_entity_poly.type
_entity_poly.pdbx_seq_one_letter_code
_entity_poly.pdbx_strand_id
1 'polypeptide(L)'
;MLIRKAATADAEELCSLLNEIILAGGTTALETPLTAAEFADWFIDGDFPLVCHVAEHGRSLAGFQSLSLYGDPPKGYADIATFARMKPKISGVGRALFQATLAAAEEQGLEFINATIRADNVGGLAYYTRMGFEPYDRLLQVPLLDGTPVDRIKKRFKVDAKRRPSFSV
;
A
#
# COMPACT_ATOMS: atom_id res chain seq x y z
N MET A 1 17.48 -7.47 5.01
CA MET A 1 16.08 -7.35 4.54
C MET A 1 16.10 -7.56 3.04
N LEU A 2 15.32 -8.51 2.53
CA LEU A 2 15.15 -8.79 1.11
C LEU A 2 13.77 -8.29 0.66
N ILE A 3 13.71 -7.58 -0.46
CA ILE A 3 12.46 -7.16 -1.09
C ILE A 3 12.25 -7.96 -2.36
N ARG A 4 11.08 -8.57 -2.49
CA ARG A 4 10.68 -9.33 -3.69
C ARG A 4 9.19 -9.15 -3.98
N LYS A 5 8.74 -9.57 -5.15
CA LYS A 5 7.30 -9.69 -5.43
C LYS A 5 6.66 -10.74 -4.53
N ALA A 6 5.43 -10.48 -4.09
CA ALA A 6 4.63 -11.46 -3.40
C ALA A 6 4.24 -12.60 -4.35
N ALA A 7 4.14 -13.80 -3.80
CA ALA A 7 3.56 -14.97 -4.44
C ALA A 7 2.30 -15.41 -3.69
N THR A 8 1.42 -16.17 -4.33
CA THR A 8 0.20 -16.71 -3.69
C THR A 8 0.52 -17.51 -2.42
N ALA A 9 1.70 -18.17 -2.38
CA ALA A 9 2.17 -18.89 -1.20
C ALA A 9 2.42 -17.99 0.03
N ASP A 10 2.59 -16.69 -0.15
CA ASP A 10 2.77 -15.72 0.94
C ASP A 10 1.43 -15.29 1.58
N ALA A 11 0.31 -15.59 0.93
CA ALA A 11 -0.99 -15.03 1.29
C ALA A 11 -1.40 -15.34 2.73
N GLU A 12 -1.13 -16.54 3.23
CA GLU A 12 -1.50 -16.94 4.60
C GLU A 12 -0.74 -16.12 5.66
N GLU A 13 0.59 -15.98 5.52
CA GLU A 13 1.38 -15.20 6.47
C GLU A 13 1.08 -13.71 6.39
N LEU A 14 0.93 -13.16 5.18
CA LEU A 14 0.61 -11.75 4.97
C LEU A 14 -0.81 -11.40 5.43
N CYS A 15 -1.78 -12.28 5.20
CA CYS A 15 -3.14 -12.14 5.70
C CYS A 15 -3.16 -12.11 7.23
N SER A 16 -2.42 -12.99 7.88
CA SER A 16 -2.27 -12.98 9.34
C SER A 16 -1.70 -11.66 9.84
N LEU A 17 -0.63 -11.15 9.21
CA LEU A 17 -0.03 -9.85 9.53
C LEU A 17 -1.03 -8.70 9.37
N LEU A 18 -1.79 -8.67 8.27
CA LEU A 18 -2.80 -7.64 8.03
C LEU A 18 -3.93 -7.71 9.05
N ASN A 19 -4.42 -8.91 9.35
CA ASN A 19 -5.50 -9.11 10.32
C ASN A 19 -5.10 -8.66 11.74
N GLU A 20 -3.84 -8.85 12.15
CA GLU A 20 -3.34 -8.28 13.41
C GLU A 20 -3.47 -6.75 13.42
N ILE A 21 -3.17 -6.07 12.29
CA ILE A 21 -3.29 -4.62 12.16
C ILE A 21 -4.77 -4.18 12.17
N ILE A 22 -5.63 -4.91 11.46
CA ILE A 22 -7.08 -4.65 11.43
C ILE A 22 -7.66 -4.75 12.84
N LEU A 23 -7.35 -5.82 13.56
CA LEU A 23 -7.86 -6.05 14.93
C LEU A 23 -7.32 -5.03 15.94
N ALA A 24 -6.10 -4.52 15.75
CA ALA A 24 -5.57 -3.45 16.57
C ALA A 24 -6.30 -2.12 16.36
N GLY A 25 -6.89 -1.91 15.19
CA GLY A 25 -7.66 -0.72 14.83
C GLY A 25 -6.85 0.56 14.63
N GLY A 26 -7.50 1.60 14.16
CA GLY A 26 -6.98 2.97 14.10
C GLY A 26 -5.99 3.30 12.97
N THR A 27 -5.46 2.31 12.25
CA THR A 27 -4.38 2.55 11.27
C THR A 27 -4.74 2.16 9.83
N THR A 28 -5.81 1.43 9.62
CA THR A 28 -6.28 1.04 8.28
C THR A 28 -7.74 1.39 8.09
N ALA A 29 -8.14 1.57 6.82
CA ALA A 29 -9.55 1.67 6.44
C ALA A 29 -10.25 0.31 6.45
N LEU A 30 -9.51 -0.77 6.44
CA LEU A 30 -10.04 -2.12 6.58
C LEU A 30 -10.37 -2.38 8.06
N GLU A 31 -11.59 -2.83 8.31
CA GLU A 31 -12.10 -3.05 9.67
C GLU A 31 -12.54 -4.52 9.90
N THR A 32 -12.68 -5.28 8.82
CA THR A 32 -13.06 -6.70 8.87
C THR A 32 -11.86 -7.56 8.47
N PRO A 33 -11.45 -8.52 9.30
CA PRO A 33 -10.41 -9.48 8.95
C PRO A 33 -10.74 -10.23 7.66
N LEU A 34 -9.71 -10.53 6.87
CA LEU A 34 -9.80 -11.25 5.62
C LEU A 34 -9.44 -12.73 5.80
N THR A 35 -9.93 -13.55 4.89
CA THR A 35 -9.37 -14.89 4.64
C THR A 35 -8.11 -14.78 3.77
N ALA A 36 -7.26 -15.82 3.78
CA ALA A 36 -6.08 -15.85 2.92
C ALA A 36 -6.45 -15.79 1.42
N ALA A 37 -7.59 -16.37 1.03
CA ALA A 37 -8.09 -16.31 -0.34
C ALA A 37 -8.52 -14.88 -0.74
N GLU A 38 -9.23 -14.16 0.12
CA GLU A 38 -9.59 -12.76 -0.10
C GLU A 38 -8.33 -11.87 -0.14
N PHE A 39 -7.35 -12.16 0.73
CA PHE A 39 -6.07 -11.44 0.70
C PHE A 39 -5.34 -11.62 -0.63
N ALA A 40 -5.25 -12.86 -1.13
CA ALA A 40 -4.61 -13.16 -2.41
C ALA A 40 -5.31 -12.42 -3.56
N ASP A 41 -6.62 -12.47 -3.62
CA ASP A 41 -7.43 -11.77 -4.63
C ASP A 41 -7.23 -10.25 -4.57
N TRP A 42 -7.22 -9.66 -3.38
CA TRP A 42 -7.15 -8.20 -3.23
C TRP A 42 -5.75 -7.62 -3.43
N PHE A 43 -4.69 -8.38 -3.12
CA PHE A 43 -3.33 -7.85 -3.04
C PHE A 43 -2.31 -8.53 -3.94
N ILE A 44 -2.58 -9.76 -4.44
CA ILE A 44 -1.56 -10.54 -5.16
C ILE A 44 -1.98 -10.86 -6.60
N ASP A 45 -3.06 -11.61 -6.78
CA ASP A 45 -3.40 -12.28 -8.06
C ASP A 45 -4.82 -12.02 -8.58
N GLY A 46 -5.61 -11.14 -7.95
CA GLY A 46 -6.90 -10.72 -8.46
C GLY A 46 -6.83 -9.71 -9.61
N ASP A 47 -7.97 -9.14 -9.97
CA ASP A 47 -8.09 -8.24 -11.13
C ASP A 47 -7.52 -6.83 -10.88
N PHE A 48 -7.45 -6.38 -9.63
CA PHE A 48 -7.04 -5.02 -9.30
C PHE A 48 -5.56 -4.82 -8.96
N PRO A 49 -4.83 -5.78 -8.33
CA PRO A 49 -3.44 -5.59 -8.02
C PRO A 49 -2.57 -5.43 -9.28
N LEU A 50 -1.76 -4.37 -9.32
CA LEU A 50 -0.72 -4.20 -10.33
C LEU A 50 0.57 -4.88 -9.89
N VAL A 51 0.91 -4.75 -8.62
CA VAL A 51 2.07 -5.38 -7.99
C VAL A 51 1.91 -5.39 -6.49
N CYS A 52 2.39 -6.45 -5.85
CA CYS A 52 2.58 -6.52 -4.41
C CYS A 52 4.04 -6.90 -4.12
N HIS A 53 4.71 -6.11 -3.27
CA HIS A 53 6.05 -6.42 -2.78
C HIS A 53 6.01 -6.83 -1.32
N VAL A 54 6.85 -7.78 -0.95
CA VAL A 54 7.05 -8.22 0.43
C VAL A 54 8.46 -7.92 0.89
N ALA A 55 8.58 -7.64 2.18
CA ALA A 55 9.86 -7.49 2.86
C ALA A 55 10.12 -8.73 3.73
N GLU A 56 11.16 -9.48 3.41
CA GLU A 56 11.62 -10.60 4.23
C GLU A 56 12.70 -10.15 5.21
N HIS A 57 12.58 -10.57 6.45
CA HIS A 57 13.57 -10.38 7.49
C HIS A 57 13.75 -11.65 8.30
N GLY A 58 14.95 -12.25 8.17
CA GLY A 58 15.18 -13.58 8.73
C GLY A 58 14.31 -14.64 8.04
N ARG A 59 13.45 -15.32 8.81
CA ARG A 59 12.55 -16.37 8.32
C ARG A 59 11.07 -15.94 8.26
N SER A 60 10.79 -14.64 8.40
CA SER A 60 9.42 -14.14 8.43
C SER A 60 9.24 -12.93 7.51
N LEU A 61 8.00 -12.68 7.13
CA LEU A 61 7.62 -11.50 6.39
C LEU A 61 7.42 -10.31 7.35
N ALA A 62 8.15 -9.23 7.10
CA ALA A 62 8.15 -8.03 7.94
C ALA A 62 7.09 -7.00 7.51
N GLY A 63 6.55 -7.14 6.31
CA GLY A 63 5.53 -6.26 5.77
C GLY A 63 5.34 -6.44 4.28
N PHE A 64 4.35 -5.76 3.74
CA PHE A 64 4.07 -5.74 2.30
C PHE A 64 3.56 -4.37 1.86
N GLN A 65 3.64 -4.14 0.56
CA GLN A 65 3.12 -2.95 -0.08
C GLN A 65 2.58 -3.30 -1.45
N SER A 66 1.36 -2.85 -1.75
CA SER A 66 0.72 -3.09 -3.03
C SER A 66 0.42 -1.79 -3.76
N LEU A 67 0.45 -1.84 -5.10
CA LEU A 67 -0.22 -0.90 -5.99
C LEU A 67 -1.43 -1.59 -6.60
N SER A 68 -2.54 -0.90 -6.68
CA SER A 68 -3.77 -1.45 -7.20
C SER A 68 -4.60 -0.42 -7.96
N LEU A 69 -5.46 -0.91 -8.86
CA LEU A 69 -6.49 -0.13 -9.57
C LEU A 69 -7.85 -0.21 -8.87
N TYR A 70 -7.87 -0.65 -7.62
CA TYR A 70 -9.11 -0.74 -6.85
C TYR A 70 -9.81 0.63 -6.76
N GLY A 71 -11.15 0.62 -6.90
CA GLY A 71 -11.95 1.85 -6.85
C GLY A 71 -11.89 2.70 -8.12
N ASP A 72 -11.40 2.15 -9.23
CA ASP A 72 -11.33 2.81 -10.55
C ASP A 72 -10.63 4.19 -10.48
N PRO A 73 -9.35 4.24 -10.08
CA PRO A 73 -8.62 5.50 -9.98
C PRO A 73 -8.51 6.19 -11.34
N PRO A 74 -8.28 7.51 -11.40
CA PRO A 74 -8.06 8.23 -12.63
C PRO A 74 -6.93 7.61 -13.46
N LYS A 75 -6.99 7.72 -14.78
CA LYS A 75 -5.94 7.24 -15.68
C LYS A 75 -4.57 7.77 -15.25
N GLY A 76 -3.58 6.89 -15.21
CA GLY A 76 -2.22 7.22 -14.75
C GLY A 76 -2.04 7.18 -13.23
N TYR A 77 -3.08 6.89 -12.46
CA TYR A 77 -3.03 6.72 -11.01
C TYR A 77 -3.12 5.26 -10.62
N ALA A 78 -2.49 4.90 -9.50
CA ALA A 78 -2.76 3.67 -8.77
C ALA A 78 -2.74 3.96 -7.27
N ASP A 79 -3.52 3.20 -6.51
CA ASP A 79 -3.56 3.31 -5.06
C ASP A 79 -2.49 2.43 -4.40
N ILE A 80 -1.84 2.99 -3.38
CA ILE A 80 -0.85 2.28 -2.57
C ILE A 80 -1.42 1.90 -1.22
N ALA A 81 -1.14 0.67 -0.81
CA ALA A 81 -1.40 0.20 0.55
C ALA A 81 -0.10 -0.34 1.16
N THR A 82 0.22 0.10 2.39
CA THR A 82 1.47 -0.23 3.07
C THR A 82 1.17 -0.78 4.44
N PHE A 83 1.65 -1.98 4.72
CA PHE A 83 1.48 -2.66 5.99
C PHE A 83 2.81 -3.22 6.47
N ALA A 84 3.15 -2.96 7.72
CA ALA A 84 4.36 -3.49 8.35
C ALA A 84 4.01 -4.14 9.69
N ARG A 85 4.72 -5.21 10.01
CA ARG A 85 4.56 -5.95 11.26
C ARG A 85 4.71 -5.01 12.46
N MET A 86 3.75 -5.08 13.37
CA MET A 86 3.73 -4.23 14.55
C MET A 86 4.72 -4.70 15.62
N LYS A 87 4.85 -6.02 15.78
CA LYS A 87 5.73 -6.66 16.78
C LYS A 87 6.38 -7.93 16.23
N PRO A 88 7.73 -8.04 16.23
CA PRO A 88 8.67 -6.96 16.51
C PRO A 88 8.65 -5.89 15.41
N LYS A 89 8.79 -4.62 15.78
CA LYS A 89 8.89 -3.54 14.81
C LYS A 89 10.28 -3.55 14.16
N ILE A 90 10.31 -3.71 12.84
CA ILE A 90 11.54 -3.73 12.05
C ILE A 90 11.68 -2.38 11.34
N SER A 91 12.81 -1.70 11.58
CA SER A 91 13.07 -0.40 11.01
C SER A 91 13.35 -0.49 9.51
N GLY A 92 12.91 0.51 8.74
CA GLY A 92 13.22 0.65 7.32
C GLY A 92 12.34 -0.16 6.37
N VAL A 93 11.44 -1.03 6.86
CA VAL A 93 10.55 -1.87 6.03
C VAL A 93 9.79 -1.04 5.00
N GLY A 94 9.05 -0.02 5.46
CA GLY A 94 8.24 0.79 4.56
C GLY A 94 9.05 1.54 3.50
N ARG A 95 10.26 2.02 3.84
CA ARG A 95 11.15 2.69 2.89
C ARG A 95 11.68 1.73 1.83
N ALA A 96 12.11 0.54 2.24
CA ALA A 96 12.62 -0.47 1.32
C ALA A 96 11.53 -0.97 0.36
N LEU A 97 10.32 -1.20 0.87
CA LEU A 97 9.16 -1.54 0.06
C LEU A 97 8.83 -0.43 -0.95
N PHE A 98 8.82 0.83 -0.51
CA PHE A 98 8.48 1.95 -1.38
C PHE A 98 9.47 2.12 -2.54
N GLN A 99 10.75 1.87 -2.34
CA GLN A 99 11.75 1.90 -3.43
C GLN A 99 11.42 0.88 -4.54
N ALA A 100 11.06 -0.35 -4.18
CA ALA A 100 10.67 -1.37 -5.15
C ALA A 100 9.34 -1.05 -5.84
N THR A 101 8.38 -0.54 -5.07
CA THR A 101 7.05 -0.17 -5.58
C THR A 101 7.13 1.03 -6.53
N LEU A 102 7.98 2.01 -6.24
CA LEU A 102 8.22 3.16 -7.12
C LEU A 102 8.84 2.72 -8.45
N ALA A 103 9.83 1.82 -8.43
CA ALA A 103 10.41 1.27 -9.65
C ALA A 103 9.35 0.55 -10.52
N ALA A 104 8.46 -0.23 -9.90
CA ALA A 104 7.36 -0.88 -10.61
C ALA A 104 6.35 0.14 -11.18
N ALA A 105 6.06 1.23 -10.46
CA ALA A 105 5.19 2.30 -10.95
C ALA A 105 5.78 3.02 -12.17
N GLU A 106 7.10 3.28 -12.15
CA GLU A 106 7.83 3.83 -13.30
C GLU A 106 7.77 2.90 -14.52
N GLU A 107 8.00 1.60 -14.33
CA GLU A 107 7.92 0.58 -15.39
C GLU A 107 6.52 0.49 -16.02
N GLN A 108 5.49 0.66 -15.23
CA GLN A 108 4.08 0.66 -15.68
C GLN A 108 3.62 1.99 -16.27
N GLY A 109 4.46 3.02 -16.22
CA GLY A 109 4.15 4.33 -16.79
C GLY A 109 3.08 5.08 -16.00
N LEU A 110 2.97 4.84 -14.70
CA LEU A 110 2.09 5.62 -13.83
C LEU A 110 2.59 7.07 -13.72
N GLU A 111 1.67 8.00 -13.60
CA GLU A 111 1.96 9.42 -13.37
C GLU A 111 1.95 9.77 -11.89
N PHE A 112 1.06 9.13 -11.14
CA PHE A 112 0.87 9.36 -9.71
C PHE A 112 0.60 8.06 -8.96
N ILE A 113 1.09 8.01 -7.73
CA ILE A 113 0.71 7.02 -6.72
C ILE A 113 -0.14 7.76 -5.68
N ASN A 114 -1.36 7.27 -5.44
CA ASN A 114 -2.27 7.82 -4.45
C ASN A 114 -2.25 7.01 -3.16
N ALA A 115 -2.24 7.70 -2.02
CA ALA A 115 -2.45 7.12 -0.71
C ALA A 115 -3.66 7.78 -0.05
N THR A 116 -4.64 6.97 0.35
CA THR A 116 -5.82 7.43 1.10
C THR A 116 -5.68 6.99 2.55
N ILE A 117 -5.49 7.95 3.46
CA ILE A 117 -5.09 7.69 4.85
C ILE A 117 -6.16 8.22 5.79
N ARG A 118 -6.55 7.44 6.79
CA ARG A 118 -7.40 7.94 7.89
C ARG A 118 -6.74 9.15 8.54
N ALA A 119 -7.50 10.19 8.81
CA ALA A 119 -6.98 11.42 9.42
C ALA A 119 -6.47 11.19 10.86
N ASP A 120 -6.97 10.16 11.54
CA ASP A 120 -6.52 9.75 12.88
C ASP A 120 -5.29 8.81 12.85
N ASN A 121 -4.87 8.32 11.69
CA ASN A 121 -3.64 7.54 11.53
C ASN A 121 -2.41 8.46 11.40
N VAL A 122 -1.98 9.03 12.51
CA VAL A 122 -0.82 9.95 12.58
C VAL A 122 0.46 9.30 12.03
N GLY A 123 0.68 8.03 12.34
CA GLY A 123 1.85 7.27 11.86
C GLY A 123 1.87 7.10 10.33
N GLY A 124 0.73 6.77 9.74
CA GLY A 124 0.58 6.65 8.28
C GLY A 124 0.75 8.00 7.58
N LEU A 125 0.14 9.06 8.10
CA LEU A 125 0.31 10.41 7.56
C LEU A 125 1.78 10.84 7.55
N ALA A 126 2.50 10.62 8.65
CA ALA A 126 3.91 10.94 8.77
C ALA A 126 4.79 10.06 7.85
N TYR A 127 4.46 8.78 7.70
CA TYR A 127 5.16 7.87 6.79
C TYR A 127 5.09 8.36 5.35
N TYR A 128 3.89 8.62 4.83
CA TYR A 128 3.73 9.06 3.45
C TYR A 128 4.34 10.44 3.20
N THR A 129 4.29 11.36 4.18
CA THR A 129 5.05 12.64 4.08
C THR A 129 6.55 12.41 3.92
N ARG A 130 7.13 11.52 4.73
CA ARG A 130 8.57 11.19 4.63
C ARG A 130 8.94 10.50 3.31
N MET A 131 8.00 9.80 2.68
CA MET A 131 8.22 9.20 1.35
C MET A 131 8.05 10.21 0.21
N GLY A 132 7.67 11.46 0.49
CA GLY A 132 7.53 12.52 -0.51
C GLY A 132 6.11 12.69 -1.07
N PHE A 133 5.11 12.07 -0.44
CA PHE A 133 3.71 12.29 -0.80
C PHE A 133 3.22 13.64 -0.30
N GLU A 134 2.46 14.34 -1.13
CA GLU A 134 1.85 15.62 -0.81
C GLU A 134 0.32 15.49 -0.71
N PRO A 135 -0.33 16.16 0.27
CA PRO A 135 -1.78 16.17 0.35
C PRO A 135 -2.39 16.92 -0.83
N TYR A 136 -3.49 16.42 -1.39
CA TYR A 136 -4.16 17.08 -2.52
C TYR A 136 -5.69 17.06 -2.42
N ASP A 137 -6.27 16.18 -1.57
CA ASP A 137 -7.72 16.06 -1.41
C ASP A 137 -8.07 15.52 -0.03
N ARG A 138 -9.33 15.66 0.38
CA ARG A 138 -9.84 15.19 1.66
C ARG A 138 -11.28 14.70 1.51
N LEU A 139 -11.54 13.50 1.97
CA LEU A 139 -12.89 12.96 2.11
C LEU A 139 -13.36 13.20 3.54
N LEU A 140 -14.47 13.93 3.69
CA LEU A 140 -14.98 14.30 5.00
C LEU A 140 -15.91 13.22 5.57
N GLN A 141 -15.81 12.98 6.87
CA GLN A 141 -16.74 12.20 7.66
C GLN A 141 -17.08 10.83 7.08
N VAL A 142 -16.07 10.10 6.58
CA VAL A 142 -16.25 8.73 6.11
C VAL A 142 -16.57 7.84 7.30
N PRO A 143 -17.74 7.17 7.33
CA PRO A 143 -18.12 6.38 8.49
C PRO A 143 -17.27 5.11 8.62
N LEU A 144 -16.88 4.79 9.83
CA LEU A 144 -16.40 3.47 10.23
C LEU A 144 -17.58 2.49 10.34
N LEU A 145 -17.31 1.20 10.57
CA LEU A 145 -18.36 0.19 10.74
C LEU A 145 -19.32 0.51 11.89
N ASP A 146 -18.84 1.14 12.97
CA ASP A 146 -19.64 1.58 14.10
C ASP A 146 -20.35 2.94 13.86
N GLY A 147 -20.20 3.52 12.67
CA GLY A 147 -20.78 4.80 12.29
C GLY A 147 -19.94 6.03 12.68
N THR A 148 -18.82 5.85 13.39
CA THR A 148 -17.94 6.97 13.76
C THR A 148 -17.39 7.65 12.52
N PRO A 149 -17.59 8.97 12.31
CA PRO A 149 -17.07 9.67 11.15
C PRO A 149 -15.57 9.94 11.31
N VAL A 150 -14.79 9.53 10.32
CA VAL A 150 -13.34 9.80 10.25
C VAL A 150 -12.99 10.30 8.86
N ASP A 151 -12.35 11.46 8.79
CA ASP A 151 -11.89 11.98 7.50
C ASP A 151 -10.80 11.09 6.89
N ARG A 152 -10.69 11.14 5.56
CA ARG A 152 -9.58 10.54 4.82
C ARG A 152 -8.76 11.65 4.17
N ILE A 153 -7.46 11.63 4.37
CA ILE A 153 -6.53 12.53 3.70
C ILE A 153 -5.98 11.80 2.49
N LYS A 154 -6.16 12.37 1.30
CA LYS A 154 -5.57 11.85 0.07
C LYS A 154 -4.24 12.54 -0.18
N LYS A 155 -3.18 11.75 -0.27
CA LYS A 155 -1.84 12.21 -0.62
C LYS A 155 -1.41 11.54 -1.91
N ARG A 156 -0.62 12.23 -2.72
CA ARG A 156 -0.07 11.64 -3.94
C ARG A 156 1.43 11.89 -4.05
N PHE A 157 2.08 10.94 -4.69
CA PHE A 157 3.47 11.03 -5.11
C PHE A 157 3.51 11.12 -6.63
N LYS A 158 4.23 12.11 -7.18
CA LYS A 158 4.43 12.22 -8.61
C LYS A 158 5.54 11.28 -9.05
N VAL A 159 5.22 10.37 -9.96
CA VAL A 159 6.19 9.43 -10.53
C VAL A 159 6.94 10.13 -11.66
N ASP A 160 8.26 10.22 -11.55
CA ASP A 160 9.10 10.76 -12.64
C ASP A 160 9.25 9.67 -13.71
N ALA A 161 8.52 9.83 -14.80
CA ALA A 161 8.68 8.94 -15.94
C ALA A 161 10.11 9.02 -16.44
N LYS A 162 10.91 7.97 -16.26
CA LYS A 162 12.19 7.82 -16.97
C LYS A 162 11.86 7.97 -18.46
N ARG A 163 12.50 8.93 -19.15
CA ARG A 163 12.38 9.08 -20.59
C ARG A 163 12.55 7.72 -21.23
N ARG A 164 11.47 7.15 -21.80
CA ARG A 164 11.61 6.00 -22.68
C ARG A 164 12.63 6.40 -23.75
N PRO A 165 13.70 5.61 -24.00
CA PRO A 165 14.52 5.87 -25.15
C PRO A 165 13.60 5.87 -26.37
N SER A 166 13.55 7.00 -27.09
CA SER A 166 12.84 7.11 -28.35
C SER A 166 13.59 6.23 -29.35
N PHE A 167 13.11 5.03 -29.56
CA PHE A 167 13.50 4.25 -30.74
C PHE A 167 12.82 4.94 -31.93
N SER A 168 13.57 5.83 -32.58
CA SER A 168 13.23 6.27 -33.92
C SER A 168 13.42 5.05 -34.84
N VAL A 169 12.33 4.63 -35.49
CA VAL A 169 12.32 3.70 -36.62
C VAL A 169 12.76 4.44 -37.87
#